data_27e9500fe2b40f9735e7799cd63c6963
#
_entry.id   27e9500fe2b40f9735e7799cd63c6963
#
_cell.length_a   1.000
_cell.length_b   1.000
_cell.length_c   1.000
_cell.angle_alpha   90.00
_cell.angle_beta   90.00
_cell.angle_gamma   90.00
#
_symmetry.space_group_name_H-M   'P 1'
#
loop_
_entity.id
_entity.type
_entity.pdbx_description
1 polymer ?
#
loop_
_entity_poly.entity_id
_entity_poly.type
_entity_poly.pdbx_seq_one_letter_code
_entity_poly.pdbx_strand_id
1 'polypeptide(L)'
;TNNTAGGQPVSMANLRAVREVADRHGLRVIFDSARFAENAYFIKMREPGYADKTIKEIVREMFDLADGMTMSAKKDAIVNMGGFIATRHADWAVDAQRFSIPFEGYLTYGGMNGRDMEALAVGLDENTEFDNLHTRIHQVEYLAKLLDEYGIPYQRPAGGHAIFVDASKILTNVPKEEFPAQ
;
A
#
# COMPACT_ATOMS: atom_id res chain seq x y z
N THR A 1 1.24 1.36 5.01
CA THR A 1 0.32 0.29 4.60
C THR A 1 1.11 -0.88 3.99
N ASN A 2 0.53 -1.70 3.22
CA ASN A 2 0.93 -2.93 2.53
C ASN A 2 2.15 -2.82 1.58
N ASN A 3 3.23 -2.16 1.96
CA ASN A 3 4.31 -1.76 1.03
C ASN A 3 5.52 -2.70 1.01
N THR A 4 5.81 -3.38 2.12
CA THR A 4 7.01 -4.22 2.27
C THR A 4 6.72 -5.71 2.16
N ALA A 5 7.77 -6.52 2.04
CA ALA A 5 7.73 -7.98 2.06
C ALA A 5 6.71 -8.57 1.05
N GLY A 6 6.65 -8.01 -0.17
CA GLY A 6 5.71 -8.46 -1.21
C GLY A 6 4.26 -8.05 -0.97
N GLY A 7 4.00 -7.15 -0.03
CA GLY A 7 2.66 -6.70 0.30
C GLY A 7 2.06 -7.41 1.51
N GLN A 8 2.83 -7.50 2.60
CA GLN A 8 2.28 -7.97 3.87
C GLN A 8 1.42 -6.86 4.51
N PRO A 9 0.17 -7.13 4.86
CA PRO A 9 -0.73 -6.12 5.38
C PRO A 9 -0.44 -5.76 6.84
N VAL A 10 -0.84 -4.55 7.21
CA VAL A 10 -0.92 -4.12 8.61
C VAL A 10 -2.36 -4.28 9.08
N SER A 11 -2.57 -4.94 10.20
CA SER A 11 -3.91 -5.16 10.75
C SER A 11 -4.49 -3.88 11.33
N MET A 12 -5.82 -3.76 11.35
CA MET A 12 -6.52 -2.66 12.01
C MET A 12 -6.19 -2.60 13.51
N ALA A 13 -6.08 -3.76 14.15
CA ALA A 13 -5.68 -3.84 15.55
C ALA A 13 -4.28 -3.22 15.78
N ASN A 14 -3.32 -3.48 14.89
CA ASN A 14 -1.99 -2.88 14.97
C ASN A 14 -2.04 -1.36 14.71
N LEU A 15 -2.81 -0.91 13.71
CA LEU A 15 -2.97 0.53 13.43
C LEU A 15 -3.51 1.28 14.66
N ARG A 16 -4.49 0.72 15.35
CA ARG A 16 -5.03 1.30 16.59
C ARG A 16 -3.99 1.33 17.71
N ALA A 17 -3.23 0.26 17.89
CA ALA A 17 -2.18 0.21 18.89
C ALA A 17 -1.07 1.24 18.61
N VAL A 18 -0.68 1.42 17.35
CA VAL A 18 0.27 2.47 16.93
C VAL A 18 -0.30 3.85 17.23
N ARG A 19 -1.57 4.12 16.92
CA ARG A 19 -2.23 5.39 17.23
C ARG A 19 -2.23 5.67 18.74
N GLU A 20 -2.57 4.69 19.55
CA GLU A 20 -2.57 4.82 21.01
C GLU A 20 -1.18 5.16 21.57
N VAL A 21 -0.12 4.51 21.06
CA VAL A 21 1.25 4.83 21.46
C VAL A 21 1.62 6.25 21.02
N ALA A 22 1.29 6.63 19.78
CA ALA A 22 1.57 7.96 19.26
C ALA A 22 0.88 9.05 20.09
N ASP A 23 -0.38 8.85 20.47
CA ASP A 23 -1.15 9.79 21.30
C ASP A 23 -0.52 9.96 22.68
N ARG A 24 -0.09 8.86 23.33
CA ARG A 24 0.60 8.94 24.64
C ARG A 24 1.89 9.75 24.61
N HIS A 25 2.56 9.79 23.45
CA HIS A 25 3.82 10.51 23.28
C HIS A 25 3.68 11.83 22.52
N GLY A 26 2.46 12.27 22.20
CA GLY A 26 2.22 13.50 21.43
C GLY A 26 2.80 13.45 20.00
N LEU A 27 2.89 12.26 19.41
CA LEU A 27 3.46 12.04 18.08
C LEU A 27 2.36 12.01 17.01
N ARG A 28 2.69 12.49 15.82
CA ARG A 28 1.82 12.39 14.65
C ARG A 28 2.10 11.12 13.86
N VAL A 29 1.06 10.53 13.28
CA VAL A 29 1.14 9.30 12.47
C VAL A 29 0.95 9.65 11.01
N ILE A 30 1.92 9.29 10.17
CA ILE A 30 1.86 9.45 8.71
C ILE A 30 1.81 8.07 8.08
N PHE A 31 0.86 7.85 7.17
CA PHE A 31 0.81 6.62 6.38
C PHE A 31 1.56 6.80 5.05
N ASP A 32 2.46 5.88 4.75
CA ASP A 32 2.78 5.57 3.36
C ASP A 32 1.65 4.73 2.79
N SER A 33 0.81 5.35 1.96
CA SER A 33 -0.49 4.82 1.55
C SER A 33 -0.49 4.26 0.14
N ALA A 34 0.67 3.99 -0.42
CA ALA A 34 0.79 3.54 -1.80
C ALA A 34 -0.10 2.33 -2.14
N ARG A 35 -0.38 1.46 -1.15
CA ARG A 35 -1.24 0.28 -1.32
C ARG A 35 -2.32 0.17 -0.23
N PHE A 36 -3.03 1.26 0.00
CA PHE A 36 -4.03 1.37 1.04
C PHE A 36 -5.24 0.45 0.81
N ALA A 37 -5.68 0.31 -0.43
CA ALA A 37 -6.84 -0.49 -0.79
C ALA A 37 -6.53 -1.99 -0.69
N GLU A 38 -5.33 -2.41 -1.11
CA GLU A 38 -4.83 -3.78 -0.92
C GLU A 38 -4.77 -4.14 0.57
N ASN A 39 -4.29 -3.21 1.41
CA ASN A 39 -4.28 -3.41 2.87
C ASN A 39 -5.71 -3.56 3.45
N ALA A 40 -6.64 -2.71 3.01
CA ALA A 40 -8.04 -2.79 3.44
C ALA A 40 -8.70 -4.10 2.99
N TYR A 41 -8.38 -4.60 1.81
CA TYR A 41 -8.82 -5.92 1.34
C TYR A 41 -8.39 -7.03 2.31
N PHE A 42 -7.13 -7.05 2.74
CA PHE A 42 -6.67 -8.05 3.69
C PHE A 42 -7.32 -7.92 5.07
N ILE A 43 -7.57 -6.71 5.54
CA ILE A 43 -8.35 -6.49 6.77
C ILE A 43 -9.74 -7.11 6.62
N LYS A 44 -10.44 -6.83 5.51
CA LYS A 44 -11.75 -7.42 5.22
C LYS A 44 -11.73 -8.94 5.25
N MET A 45 -10.72 -9.54 4.62
CA MET A 45 -10.65 -10.99 4.45
C MET A 45 -10.15 -11.74 5.68
N ARG A 46 -9.41 -11.09 6.57
CA ARG A 46 -8.65 -11.78 7.63
C ARG A 46 -9.04 -11.37 9.05
N GLU A 47 -9.64 -10.20 9.24
CA GLU A 47 -9.91 -9.70 10.59
C GLU A 47 -11.38 -9.89 10.99
N PRO A 48 -11.65 -10.39 12.20
CA PRO A 48 -13.02 -10.51 12.72
C PRO A 48 -13.74 -9.15 12.74
N GLY A 49 -15.00 -9.13 12.32
CA GLY A 49 -15.86 -7.94 12.30
C GLY A 49 -15.70 -7.04 11.07
N TYR A 50 -14.88 -7.43 10.10
CA TYR A 50 -14.68 -6.64 8.86
C TYR A 50 -15.28 -7.27 7.60
N ALA A 51 -15.73 -8.52 7.66
CA ALA A 51 -16.23 -9.26 6.50
C ALA A 51 -17.41 -8.58 5.78
N ASP A 52 -18.30 -7.94 6.54
CA ASP A 52 -19.49 -7.28 5.99
C ASP A 52 -19.25 -5.81 5.60
N LYS A 53 -18.11 -5.23 5.95
CA LYS A 53 -17.77 -3.86 5.58
C LYS A 53 -17.29 -3.76 4.13
N THR A 54 -17.60 -2.68 3.47
CA THR A 54 -17.01 -2.33 2.17
C THR A 54 -15.54 -1.96 2.32
N ILE A 55 -14.77 -2.05 1.23
CA ILE A 55 -13.37 -1.58 1.22
C ILE A 55 -13.30 -0.09 1.59
N LYS A 56 -14.21 0.74 1.07
CA LYS A 56 -14.30 2.18 1.37
C LYS A 56 -14.48 2.47 2.87
N GLU A 57 -15.34 1.71 3.55
CA GLU A 57 -15.53 1.85 4.99
C GLU A 57 -14.27 1.49 5.77
N ILE A 58 -13.58 0.40 5.39
CA ILE A 58 -12.34 -0.01 6.03
C ILE A 58 -11.22 1.02 5.80
N VAL A 59 -11.08 1.50 4.56
CA VAL A 59 -10.15 2.57 4.21
C VAL A 59 -10.39 3.81 5.06
N ARG A 60 -11.65 4.23 5.20
CA ARG A 60 -12.00 5.37 6.04
C ARG A 60 -11.56 5.16 7.48
N GLU A 61 -11.86 4.00 8.04
CA GLU A 61 -11.46 3.65 9.40
C GLU A 61 -9.94 3.64 9.59
N MET A 62 -9.18 3.14 8.61
CA MET A 62 -7.71 3.20 8.62
C MET A 62 -7.23 4.65 8.67
N PHE A 63 -7.71 5.50 7.76
CA PHE A 63 -7.25 6.88 7.67
C PHE A 63 -7.73 7.78 8.81
N ASP A 64 -8.77 7.40 9.54
CA ASP A 64 -9.16 8.11 10.77
C ASP A 64 -8.13 7.96 11.89
N LEU A 65 -7.21 6.99 11.78
CA LEU A 65 -6.08 6.80 12.70
C LEU A 65 -4.81 7.57 12.28
N ALA A 66 -4.82 8.26 11.15
CA ALA A 66 -3.66 8.99 10.63
C ALA A 66 -3.83 10.51 10.69
N ASP A 67 -2.73 11.21 10.94
CA ASP A 67 -2.65 12.67 10.86
C ASP A 67 -2.39 13.16 9.45
N GLY A 68 -1.77 12.32 8.63
CA GLY A 68 -1.46 12.59 7.24
C GLY A 68 -1.03 11.35 6.48
N MET A 69 -0.87 11.51 5.18
CA MET A 69 -0.45 10.44 4.29
C MET A 69 0.35 10.94 3.11
N THR A 70 1.16 10.06 2.57
CA THR A 70 1.76 10.19 1.24
C THR A 70 1.22 9.08 0.33
N MET A 71 1.03 9.37 -0.94
CA MET A 71 0.51 8.42 -1.92
C MET A 71 1.38 8.39 -3.17
N SER A 72 1.80 7.19 -3.55
CA SER A 72 2.33 6.91 -4.87
C SER A 72 1.19 6.35 -5.74
N ALA A 73 0.71 7.16 -6.66
CA ALA A 73 -0.51 6.85 -7.43
C ALA A 73 -0.35 5.69 -8.43
N LYS A 74 0.88 5.39 -8.85
CA LYS A 74 1.18 4.29 -9.78
C LYS A 74 1.02 2.87 -9.19
N LYS A 75 0.39 2.76 -8.03
CA LYS A 75 0.06 1.52 -7.33
C LYS A 75 -1.45 1.41 -7.17
N ASP A 76 -1.99 1.68 -6.00
CA ASP A 76 -3.43 1.52 -5.75
C ASP A 76 -4.34 2.56 -6.41
N ALA A 77 -3.80 3.63 -6.99
CA ALA A 77 -4.62 4.51 -7.84
C ALA A 77 -4.66 4.08 -9.33
N ILE A 78 -3.99 2.99 -9.70
CA ILE A 78 -4.06 2.34 -11.02
C ILE A 78 -3.66 3.28 -12.17
N VAL A 79 -2.73 4.21 -11.95
CA VAL A 79 -2.26 5.16 -12.97
C VAL A 79 -0.77 5.04 -13.23
N ASN A 80 -0.30 5.61 -14.35
CA ASN A 80 1.10 5.53 -14.76
C ASN A 80 2.03 6.36 -13.89
N MET A 81 1.54 7.46 -13.33
CA MET A 81 2.36 8.45 -12.64
C MET A 81 1.53 9.24 -11.63
N GLY A 82 2.24 10.04 -10.86
CA GLY A 82 1.62 10.95 -9.92
C GLY A 82 1.63 10.44 -8.49
N GLY A 83 1.16 11.29 -7.64
CA GLY A 83 1.03 11.09 -6.21
C GLY A 83 0.48 12.34 -5.56
N PHE A 84 0.19 12.23 -4.29
CA PHE A 84 -0.25 13.38 -3.50
C PHE A 84 0.07 13.20 -2.03
N ILE A 85 0.03 14.30 -1.31
CA ILE A 85 0.09 14.36 0.14
C ILE A 85 -1.26 14.86 0.64
N ALA A 86 -1.78 14.25 1.70
CA ALA A 86 -2.95 14.75 2.41
C ALA A 86 -2.66 14.80 3.90
N THR A 87 -3.17 15.81 4.59
CA THR A 87 -2.99 15.99 6.02
C THR A 87 -4.19 16.68 6.66
N ARG A 88 -4.41 16.39 7.94
CA ARG A 88 -5.41 17.09 8.78
C ARG A 88 -4.85 18.36 9.41
N HIS A 89 -3.55 18.60 9.31
CA HIS A 89 -2.83 19.70 9.96
C HIS A 89 -2.49 20.81 8.96
N ALA A 90 -3.01 22.01 9.21
CA ALA A 90 -2.80 23.16 8.33
C ALA A 90 -1.33 23.60 8.26
N ASP A 91 -0.57 23.49 9.35
CA ASP A 91 0.86 23.76 9.39
C ASP A 91 1.64 22.86 8.40
N TRP A 92 1.35 21.57 8.41
CA TRP A 92 1.96 20.62 7.45
C TRP A 92 1.55 20.90 6.01
N ALA A 93 0.29 21.27 5.78
CA ALA A 93 -0.17 21.61 4.44
C ALA A 93 0.58 22.83 3.88
N VAL A 94 0.80 23.86 4.69
CA VAL A 94 1.57 25.05 4.30
C VAL A 94 3.02 24.70 4.00
N ASP A 95 3.66 23.90 4.85
CA ASP A 95 5.05 23.51 4.63
C ASP A 95 5.21 22.62 3.40
N ALA A 96 4.33 21.64 3.21
CA ALA A 96 4.32 20.81 2.01
C ALA A 96 4.19 21.64 0.72
N GLN A 97 3.35 22.67 0.72
CA GLN A 97 3.20 23.58 -0.42
C GLN A 97 4.49 24.33 -0.77
N ARG A 98 5.26 24.75 0.23
CA ARG A 98 6.55 25.43 0.01
C ARG A 98 7.57 24.52 -0.69
N PHE A 99 7.57 23.23 -0.37
CA PHE A 99 8.44 22.25 -0.99
C PHE A 99 7.91 21.73 -2.33
N SER A 100 6.59 21.71 -2.54
CA SER A 100 6.01 21.23 -3.79
C SER A 100 6.49 22.02 -5.00
N ILE A 101 6.56 23.33 -4.91
CA ILE A 101 6.93 24.19 -6.04
C ILE A 101 8.33 23.87 -6.61
N PRO A 102 9.41 23.78 -5.80
CA PRO A 102 10.74 23.50 -6.34
C PRO A 102 10.97 22.03 -6.73
N PHE A 103 10.22 21.07 -6.17
CA PHE A 103 10.51 19.65 -6.36
C PHE A 103 9.52 18.92 -7.28
N GLU A 104 8.27 19.37 -7.34
CA GLU A 104 7.23 18.65 -8.08
C GLU A 104 6.56 19.54 -9.14
N GLY A 105 6.02 20.69 -8.75
CA GLY A 105 5.32 21.61 -9.62
C GLY A 105 4.38 22.54 -8.86
N TYR A 106 3.65 23.36 -9.61
CA TYR A 106 2.78 24.35 -8.99
C TYR A 106 1.63 23.69 -8.23
N LEU A 107 1.15 24.33 -7.17
CA LEU A 107 0.25 23.77 -6.16
C LEU A 107 -1.07 23.20 -6.70
N THR A 108 -1.54 23.68 -7.84
CA THR A 108 -2.82 23.27 -8.44
C THR A 108 -2.74 21.94 -9.20
N TYR A 109 -1.56 21.52 -9.63
CA TYR A 109 -1.39 20.32 -10.44
C TYR A 109 -0.14 19.49 -10.13
N GLY A 110 0.81 20.00 -9.34
CA GLY A 110 2.03 19.26 -8.97
C GLY A 110 2.85 18.74 -10.17
N GLY A 111 2.83 19.44 -11.31
CA GLY A 111 3.46 18.99 -12.55
C GLY A 111 2.64 17.96 -13.36
N MET A 112 1.48 17.54 -12.87
CA MET A 112 0.61 16.59 -13.57
C MET A 112 -0.27 17.30 -14.60
N ASN A 113 -0.53 16.65 -15.73
CA ASN A 113 -1.53 17.14 -16.68
C ASN A 113 -2.97 16.74 -16.26
N GLY A 114 -3.98 17.40 -16.84
CA GLY A 114 -5.38 17.17 -16.47
C GLY A 114 -5.86 15.73 -16.70
N ARG A 115 -5.34 15.05 -17.73
CA ARG A 115 -5.68 13.64 -17.99
C ARG A 115 -5.23 12.72 -16.85
N ASP A 116 -4.01 12.95 -16.37
CA ASP A 116 -3.45 12.10 -15.31
C ASP A 116 -4.13 12.37 -13.97
N MET A 117 -4.54 13.62 -13.71
CA MET A 117 -5.34 13.96 -12.53
C MET A 117 -6.73 13.32 -12.57
N GLU A 118 -7.39 13.35 -13.73
CA GLU A 118 -8.68 12.68 -13.93
C GLU A 118 -8.56 11.17 -13.77
N ALA A 119 -7.56 10.56 -14.43
CA ALA A 119 -7.28 9.14 -14.28
C ALA A 119 -6.99 8.74 -12.83
N LEU A 120 -6.25 9.59 -12.09
CA LEU A 120 -5.98 9.39 -10.68
C LEU A 120 -7.27 9.38 -9.84
N ALA A 121 -8.18 10.33 -10.09
CA ALA A 121 -9.44 10.42 -9.37
C ALA A 121 -10.31 9.18 -9.61
N VAL A 122 -10.43 8.75 -10.86
CA VAL A 122 -11.17 7.53 -11.24
C VAL A 122 -10.52 6.29 -10.64
N GLY A 123 -9.20 6.15 -10.77
CA GLY A 123 -8.47 4.99 -10.28
C GLY A 123 -8.53 4.81 -8.76
N LEU A 124 -8.54 5.91 -8.00
CA LEU A 124 -8.73 5.87 -6.55
C LEU A 124 -10.10 5.32 -6.17
N ASP A 125 -11.14 5.64 -6.93
CA ASP A 125 -12.50 5.13 -6.69
C ASP A 125 -12.61 3.66 -7.11
N GLU A 126 -12.22 3.33 -8.33
CA GLU A 126 -12.31 1.97 -8.88
C GLU A 126 -11.53 0.94 -8.07
N ASN A 127 -10.35 1.29 -7.55
CA ASN A 127 -9.54 0.35 -6.78
C ASN A 127 -10.07 0.11 -5.35
N THR A 128 -11.13 0.78 -4.95
CA THR A 128 -11.87 0.44 -3.72
C THR A 128 -13.03 -0.51 -3.95
N GLU A 129 -13.26 -0.93 -5.19
CA GLU A 129 -14.21 -1.98 -5.51
C GLU A 129 -13.61 -3.36 -5.21
N PHE A 130 -14.39 -4.20 -4.52
CA PHE A 130 -13.91 -5.50 -4.03
C PHE A 130 -13.41 -6.41 -5.16
N ASP A 131 -14.14 -6.48 -6.26
CA ASP A 131 -13.81 -7.40 -7.36
C ASP A 131 -12.49 -7.07 -8.05
N ASN A 132 -12.14 -5.78 -8.16
CA ASN A 132 -10.87 -5.34 -8.72
C ASN A 132 -9.69 -5.79 -7.84
N LEU A 133 -9.79 -5.60 -6.54
CA LEU A 133 -8.79 -6.05 -5.58
C LEU A 133 -8.70 -7.56 -5.50
N HIS A 134 -9.85 -8.23 -5.44
CA HIS A 134 -9.92 -9.69 -5.39
C HIS A 134 -9.23 -10.32 -6.60
N THR A 135 -9.54 -9.84 -7.80
CA THR A 135 -8.92 -10.34 -9.03
C THR A 135 -7.40 -10.18 -9.01
N ARG A 136 -6.91 -9.00 -8.63
CA ARG A 136 -5.47 -8.71 -8.60
C ARG A 136 -4.73 -9.56 -7.56
N ILE A 137 -5.25 -9.64 -6.34
CA ILE A 137 -4.62 -10.38 -5.26
C ILE A 137 -4.66 -11.87 -5.53
N HIS A 138 -5.77 -12.37 -6.08
CA HIS A 138 -5.92 -13.78 -6.43
C HIS A 138 -4.90 -14.24 -7.50
N GLN A 139 -4.44 -13.36 -8.39
CA GLN A 139 -3.35 -13.69 -9.32
C GLN A 139 -2.05 -14.03 -8.58
N VAL A 140 -1.73 -13.30 -7.51
CA VAL A 140 -0.56 -13.57 -6.67
C VAL A 140 -0.74 -14.88 -5.89
N GLU A 141 -1.93 -15.12 -5.35
CA GLU A 141 -2.27 -16.36 -4.67
C GLU A 141 -2.19 -17.57 -5.61
N TYR A 142 -2.64 -17.41 -6.85
CA TYR A 142 -2.53 -18.46 -7.88
C TYR A 142 -1.07 -18.78 -8.21
N LEU A 143 -0.22 -17.76 -8.35
CA LEU A 143 1.22 -17.97 -8.53
C LEU A 143 1.83 -18.68 -7.31
N ALA A 144 1.45 -18.28 -6.10
CA ALA A 144 1.91 -18.94 -4.87
C ALA A 144 1.56 -20.43 -4.86
N LYS A 145 0.33 -20.77 -5.26
CA LYS A 145 -0.13 -22.15 -5.38
C LYS A 145 0.72 -22.95 -6.37
N LEU A 146 1.03 -22.37 -7.55
CA LEU A 146 1.91 -23.05 -8.52
C LEU A 146 3.31 -23.27 -7.96
N LEU A 147 3.88 -22.29 -7.28
CA LEU A 147 5.19 -22.45 -6.64
C LEU A 147 5.19 -23.56 -5.59
N ASP A 148 4.07 -23.72 -4.85
CA ASP A 148 3.89 -24.83 -3.91
C ASP A 148 3.85 -26.19 -4.62
N GLU A 149 3.11 -26.28 -5.72
CA GLU A 149 3.00 -27.51 -6.52
C GLU A 149 4.35 -27.93 -7.10
N TYR A 150 5.21 -26.97 -7.45
CA TYR A 150 6.57 -27.22 -7.96
C TYR A 150 7.64 -27.30 -6.86
N GLY A 151 7.26 -27.17 -5.58
CA GLY A 151 8.20 -27.22 -4.47
C GLY A 151 9.19 -26.07 -4.41
N ILE A 152 8.85 -24.93 -5.01
CA ILE A 152 9.71 -23.74 -5.06
C ILE A 152 9.52 -22.95 -3.75
N PRO A 153 10.58 -22.78 -2.95
CA PRO A 153 10.48 -22.06 -1.67
C PRO A 153 10.36 -20.55 -1.87
N TYR A 154 9.44 -19.95 -1.13
CA TYR A 154 9.23 -18.49 -1.12
C TYR A 154 8.83 -18.01 0.28
N GLN A 155 8.87 -16.69 0.51
CA GLN A 155 8.43 -16.07 1.76
C GLN A 155 6.92 -16.26 1.96
N ARG A 156 6.53 -16.84 3.08
CA ARG A 156 5.13 -17.13 3.44
C ARG A 156 4.63 -16.26 4.58
N PRO A 157 3.33 -15.91 4.56
CA PRO A 157 2.39 -16.10 3.45
C PRO A 157 2.77 -15.23 2.25
N ALA A 158 2.21 -15.52 1.07
CA ALA A 158 2.33 -14.64 -0.09
C ALA A 158 1.74 -13.27 0.24
N GLY A 159 2.35 -12.21 -0.29
CA GLY A 159 1.84 -10.86 -0.14
C GLY A 159 0.72 -10.54 -1.12
N GLY A 160 0.28 -9.28 -1.16
CA GLY A 160 -0.80 -8.85 -2.06
C GLY A 160 -0.36 -8.54 -3.49
N HIS A 161 0.93 -8.23 -3.71
CA HIS A 161 1.40 -7.77 -5.02
C HIS A 161 2.71 -8.41 -5.49
N ALA A 162 3.36 -9.23 -4.68
CA ALA A 162 4.58 -9.91 -5.07
C ALA A 162 4.82 -11.18 -4.25
N ILE A 163 5.65 -12.06 -4.78
CA ILE A 163 6.18 -13.23 -4.11
C ILE A 163 7.70 -13.14 -4.11
N PHE A 164 8.29 -13.34 -2.95
CA PHE A 164 9.73 -13.41 -2.79
C PHE A 164 10.19 -14.86 -2.75
N VAL A 165 10.75 -15.32 -3.87
CA VAL A 165 11.34 -16.66 -3.97
C VAL A 165 12.66 -16.70 -3.18
N ASP A 166 12.87 -17.75 -2.40
CA ASP A 166 14.11 -17.96 -1.67
C ASP A 166 15.19 -18.57 -2.60
N ALA A 167 15.87 -17.72 -3.34
CA ALA A 167 16.90 -18.12 -4.29
C ALA A 167 18.02 -18.92 -3.63
N SER A 168 18.33 -18.68 -2.36
CA SER A 168 19.38 -19.41 -1.64
C SER A 168 19.10 -20.90 -1.47
N LYS A 169 17.83 -21.29 -1.51
CA LYS A 169 17.40 -22.69 -1.44
C LYS A 169 17.29 -23.37 -2.81
N ILE A 170 17.29 -22.60 -3.89
CA ILE A 170 17.21 -23.12 -5.27
C ILE A 170 18.60 -23.16 -5.89
N LEU A 171 19.35 -22.09 -5.76
CA LEU A 171 20.69 -21.92 -6.33
C LEU A 171 21.75 -22.26 -5.27
N THR A 172 21.73 -23.49 -4.78
CA THR A 172 22.60 -23.96 -3.68
C THR A 172 24.10 -23.99 -4.06
N ASN A 173 24.41 -23.95 -5.36
CA ASN A 173 25.77 -23.88 -5.89
C ASN A 173 26.31 -22.44 -6.03
N VAL A 174 25.49 -21.42 -5.76
CA VAL A 174 25.89 -20.02 -5.80
C VAL A 174 26.07 -19.51 -4.37
N PRO A 175 27.27 -19.08 -3.96
CA PRO A 175 27.50 -18.48 -2.66
C PRO A 175 26.62 -17.24 -2.43
N LYS A 176 26.21 -17.01 -1.18
CA LYS A 176 25.35 -15.84 -0.85
C LYS A 176 26.01 -14.51 -1.19
N GLU A 177 27.32 -14.46 -1.09
CA GLU A 177 28.16 -13.29 -1.39
C GLU A 177 28.16 -12.96 -2.90
N GLU A 178 27.77 -13.88 -3.75
CA GLU A 178 27.61 -13.69 -5.20
C GLU A 178 26.19 -13.29 -5.60
N PHE A 179 25.34 -12.94 -4.62
CA PHE A 179 23.98 -12.43 -4.82
C PHE A 179 23.12 -13.29 -5.75
N PRO A 180 22.77 -14.53 -5.35
CA PRO A 180 22.06 -15.48 -6.22
C PRO A 180 20.67 -15.02 -6.70
N ALA A 181 20.14 -13.92 -6.16
CA ALA A 181 18.87 -13.33 -6.61
C ALA A 181 19.05 -12.32 -7.76
N GLN A 182 20.26 -12.01 -8.17
CA GLN A 182 20.57 -11.18 -9.35
C GLN A 182 20.79 -12.07 -10.57
#